data_7bf74d9f4b377fc9499e57a09d8eefc2
#
_entry.id   7bf74d9f4b377fc9499e57a09d8eefc2
#
_cell.length_a   1.000
_cell.length_b   1.000
_cell.length_c   1.000
_cell.angle_alpha   90.00
_cell.angle_beta   90.00
_cell.angle_gamma   90.00
#
_symmetry.space_group_name_H-M   'P 1'
#
loop_
_entity.id
_entity.type
_entity.pdbx_description
1 polymer ?
#
loop_
_entity_poly.entity_id
_entity_poly.type
_entity_poly.pdbx_seq_one_letter_code
_entity_poly.pdbx_strand_id
1 'polypeptide(L)'
;MARDKDVFIVLNADGTGKWTRYDSDGRMVKGESYKNGAWYYFDTATGKMAHGKYYRDGAYYYYDTATGIMQYGEQTIDGDEYYFDTETGAMVTGEVERDGRYYYYDDETGAMLGLGEQIVKYAEKFLGTPYTWGGTSPDTGFDCSGFTQYVYSNFGIDLDRTSSAQRRQGEAVDEDDIMPGDLVCYSGHVAIYVGNGQ
;
A
#
# COMPACT_ATOMS: atom_id res chain seq x y z
N MET A 1 15.37 40.66 -8.77
CA MET A 1 15.76 39.26 -8.96
C MET A 1 15.29 38.46 -7.76
N ALA A 2 14.60 37.33 -7.93
CA ALA A 2 14.10 36.51 -6.82
C ALA A 2 15.28 35.87 -6.08
N ARG A 3 15.27 35.90 -4.74
CA ARG A 3 16.26 35.23 -3.89
C ARG A 3 15.57 34.60 -2.70
N ASP A 4 16.01 33.41 -2.34
CA ASP A 4 15.54 32.61 -1.19
C ASP A 4 14.01 32.53 -1.09
N LYS A 5 13.32 32.34 -2.20
CA LYS A 5 11.86 32.25 -2.25
C LYS A 5 11.34 31.40 -3.39
N ASP A 6 10.12 30.94 -3.17
CA ASP A 6 9.33 30.27 -4.20
C ASP A 6 8.56 31.30 -5.02
N VAL A 7 8.48 31.08 -6.33
CA VAL A 7 7.85 32.02 -7.28
C VAL A 7 6.98 31.21 -8.25
N PHE A 8 5.75 31.65 -8.42
CA PHE A 8 4.89 31.13 -9.49
C PHE A 8 5.18 31.86 -10.79
N ILE A 9 5.57 31.14 -11.82
CA ILE A 9 5.83 31.68 -13.16
C ILE A 9 4.64 31.32 -14.05
N VAL A 10 3.88 32.33 -14.48
CA VAL A 10 2.81 32.14 -15.47
C VAL A 10 3.43 31.85 -16.82
N LEU A 11 3.01 30.78 -17.46
CA LEU A 11 3.54 30.33 -18.74
C LEU A 11 2.55 30.55 -19.90
N ASN A 12 1.25 30.51 -19.61
CA ASN A 12 0.19 30.59 -20.62
C ASN A 12 -0.78 31.74 -20.30
N ALA A 13 -1.50 32.18 -21.34
CA ALA A 13 -2.48 33.29 -21.24
C ALA A 13 -3.69 32.95 -20.33
N ASP A 14 -3.95 31.66 -20.09
CA ASP A 14 -4.99 31.16 -19.16
C ASP A 14 -4.58 31.21 -17.68
N GLY A 15 -3.36 31.70 -17.39
CA GLY A 15 -2.83 31.77 -16.05
C GLY A 15 -2.13 30.49 -15.55
N THR A 16 -2.09 29.44 -16.36
CA THR A 16 -1.35 28.23 -15.99
C THR A 16 0.16 28.50 -16.00
N GLY A 17 0.86 27.84 -15.06
CA GLY A 17 2.28 28.11 -14.86
C GLY A 17 2.96 27.01 -14.02
N LYS A 18 4.06 27.38 -13.41
CA LYS A 18 4.84 26.50 -12.55
C LYS A 18 5.37 27.22 -11.33
N TRP A 19 5.43 26.51 -10.22
CA TRP A 19 6.21 26.91 -9.07
C TRP A 19 7.69 26.58 -9.28
N THR A 20 8.55 27.53 -8.91
CA THR A 20 10.01 27.40 -8.95
C THR A 20 10.58 27.99 -7.67
N ARG A 21 11.75 27.55 -7.26
CA ARG A 21 12.50 28.09 -6.12
C ARG A 21 13.79 28.77 -6.62
N TYR A 22 14.13 29.88 -6.00
CA TYR A 22 15.42 30.54 -6.18
C TYR A 22 16.18 30.51 -4.87
N ASP A 23 17.47 30.16 -4.93
CA ASP A 23 18.39 30.15 -3.80
C ASP A 23 18.79 31.58 -3.37
N SER A 24 19.66 31.69 -2.36
CA SER A 24 20.17 32.97 -1.85
C SER A 24 20.97 33.77 -2.89
N ASP A 25 21.54 33.09 -3.87
CA ASP A 25 22.29 33.73 -4.99
C ASP A 25 21.36 34.14 -6.14
N GLY A 26 20.08 33.74 -6.09
CA GLY A 26 19.10 34.00 -7.13
C GLY A 26 19.19 33.02 -8.30
N ARG A 27 19.81 31.85 -8.08
CA ARG A 27 19.81 30.76 -9.06
C ARG A 27 18.60 29.87 -8.85
N MET A 28 18.06 29.35 -9.96
CA MET A 28 16.93 28.42 -9.92
C MET A 28 17.37 27.08 -9.30
N VAL A 29 16.67 26.66 -8.26
CA VAL A 29 16.89 25.35 -7.60
C VAL A 29 16.41 24.23 -8.54
N LYS A 30 17.15 23.15 -8.58
CA LYS A 30 16.88 21.93 -9.35
C LYS A 30 17.23 20.70 -8.51
N GLY A 31 16.48 19.60 -8.71
CA GLY A 31 16.65 18.40 -7.91
C GLY A 31 16.03 18.54 -6.52
N GLU A 32 16.55 17.77 -5.57
CA GLU A 32 16.07 17.78 -4.18
C GLU A 32 16.44 19.09 -3.46
N SER A 33 15.52 19.55 -2.62
CA SER A 33 15.71 20.75 -1.82
C SER A 33 15.07 20.61 -0.45
N TYR A 34 15.89 20.69 0.60
CA TYR A 34 15.39 20.74 1.98
C TYR A 34 15.21 22.18 2.43
N LYS A 35 14.01 22.54 2.91
CA LYS A 35 13.73 23.88 3.39
C LYS A 35 12.63 23.84 4.47
N ASN A 36 12.83 24.56 5.56
CA ASN A 36 11.88 24.68 6.67
C ASN A 36 11.41 23.32 7.25
N GLY A 37 12.31 22.33 7.34
CA GLY A 37 11.97 21.02 7.89
C GLY A 37 11.33 20.04 6.91
N ALA A 38 11.23 20.39 5.62
CA ALA A 38 10.55 19.57 4.61
C ALA A 38 11.40 19.40 3.35
N TRP A 39 11.22 18.26 2.68
CA TRP A 39 11.81 17.97 1.39
C TRP A 39 10.88 18.36 0.25
N TYR A 40 11.47 18.86 -0.82
CA TYR A 40 10.84 19.25 -2.08
C TYR A 40 11.66 18.71 -3.24
N TYR A 41 11.05 18.59 -4.40
CA TYR A 41 11.77 18.27 -5.62
C TYR A 41 11.45 19.27 -6.72
N PHE A 42 12.47 19.68 -7.46
CA PHE A 42 12.38 20.56 -8.62
C PHE A 42 12.93 19.84 -9.83
N ASP A 43 12.11 19.68 -10.84
CA ASP A 43 12.50 19.02 -12.08
C ASP A 43 13.85 19.54 -12.60
N THR A 44 14.76 18.63 -12.88
CA THR A 44 16.15 18.98 -13.20
C THR A 44 16.31 19.72 -14.54
N ALA A 45 15.39 19.53 -15.48
CA ALA A 45 15.39 20.26 -16.75
C ALA A 45 14.76 21.64 -16.62
N THR A 46 13.56 21.71 -16.05
CA THR A 46 12.69 22.88 -16.08
C THR A 46 12.71 23.71 -14.80
N GLY A 47 13.16 23.15 -13.67
CA GLY A 47 13.03 23.76 -12.34
C GLY A 47 11.58 23.84 -11.83
N LYS A 48 10.64 23.09 -12.42
CA LYS A 48 9.25 23.00 -11.93
C LYS A 48 9.21 22.21 -10.64
N MET A 49 8.56 22.76 -9.61
CA MET A 49 8.28 22.05 -8.36
C MET A 49 7.36 20.86 -8.61
N ALA A 50 7.69 19.70 -8.06
CA ALA A 50 6.86 18.52 -8.10
C ALA A 50 5.63 18.68 -7.20
N HIS A 51 4.48 18.21 -7.68
CA HIS A 51 3.21 18.11 -6.97
C HIS A 51 2.52 16.80 -7.38
N GLY A 52 1.84 16.13 -6.49
CA GLY A 52 1.21 14.83 -6.72
C GLY A 52 2.23 13.70 -6.86
N LYS A 53 1.83 12.60 -7.49
CA LYS A 53 2.73 11.47 -7.81
C LYS A 53 3.77 11.92 -8.85
N TYR A 54 5.02 11.70 -8.55
CA TYR A 54 6.14 12.11 -9.40
C TYR A 54 7.18 10.99 -9.50
N TYR A 55 7.49 10.58 -10.74
CA TYR A 55 8.49 9.55 -11.02
C TYR A 55 9.89 10.17 -11.16
N ARG A 56 10.86 9.69 -10.39
CA ARG A 56 12.27 10.03 -10.51
C ARG A 56 13.18 8.89 -10.02
N ASP A 57 14.35 8.80 -10.57
CA ASP A 57 15.40 7.89 -10.12
C ASP A 57 14.95 6.42 -9.92
N GLY A 58 13.98 5.96 -10.73
CA GLY A 58 13.49 4.58 -10.70
C GLY A 58 12.33 4.33 -9.71
N ALA A 59 11.83 5.34 -9.01
CA ALA A 59 10.72 5.21 -8.06
C ALA A 59 9.69 6.34 -8.19
N TYR A 60 8.48 6.09 -7.72
CA TYR A 60 7.49 7.14 -7.52
C TYR A 60 7.63 7.74 -6.12
N TYR A 61 7.36 9.04 -6.03
CA TYR A 61 7.27 9.83 -4.80
C TYR A 61 5.96 10.59 -4.82
N TYR A 62 5.49 10.99 -3.65
CA TYR A 62 4.30 11.85 -3.57
C TYR A 62 4.65 13.17 -2.93
N TYR A 63 4.27 14.24 -3.60
CA TYR A 63 4.43 15.62 -3.14
C TYR A 63 3.05 16.21 -2.94
N ASP A 64 2.78 16.77 -1.77
CA ASP A 64 1.51 17.41 -1.47
C ASP A 64 1.09 18.37 -2.60
N THR A 65 -0.14 18.23 -3.05
CA THR A 65 -0.63 18.92 -4.25
C THR A 65 -0.71 20.44 -4.10
N ALA A 66 -0.84 20.94 -2.89
CA ALA A 66 -0.91 22.37 -2.61
C ALA A 66 0.47 22.97 -2.30
N THR A 67 1.28 22.27 -1.49
CA THR A 67 2.53 22.82 -0.93
C THR A 67 3.79 22.32 -1.64
N GLY A 68 3.74 21.18 -2.34
CA GLY A 68 4.90 20.50 -2.93
C GLY A 68 5.81 19.81 -1.91
N ILE A 69 5.37 19.65 -0.67
CA ILE A 69 6.11 18.95 0.38
C ILE A 69 6.05 17.45 0.12
N MET A 70 7.21 16.78 0.14
CA MET A 70 7.31 15.33 0.01
C MET A 70 6.60 14.64 1.16
N GLN A 71 5.77 13.65 0.84
CA GLN A 71 4.97 12.90 1.79
C GLN A 71 5.60 11.54 2.06
N TYR A 72 5.36 11.01 3.25
CA TYR A 72 5.89 9.74 3.76
C TYR A 72 4.76 8.95 4.42
N GLY A 73 4.98 7.66 4.61
CA GLY A 73 4.01 6.78 5.26
C GLY A 73 2.76 6.56 4.42
N GLU A 74 1.65 6.33 5.09
CA GLU A 74 0.35 6.09 4.46
C GLU A 74 -0.22 7.36 3.83
N GLN A 75 -0.67 7.24 2.59
CA GLN A 75 -1.31 8.32 1.83
C GLN A 75 -2.53 7.79 1.09
N THR A 76 -3.65 8.50 1.18
CA THR A 76 -4.83 8.23 0.35
C THR A 76 -4.80 9.19 -0.84
N ILE A 77 -4.73 8.65 -2.05
CA ILE A 77 -4.65 9.42 -3.30
C ILE A 77 -5.74 8.92 -4.23
N ASP A 78 -6.66 9.81 -4.61
CA ASP A 78 -7.80 9.53 -5.49
C ASP A 78 -8.72 8.39 -5.01
N GLY A 79 -8.68 8.06 -3.71
CA GLY A 79 -9.49 7.02 -3.07
C GLY A 79 -8.73 5.72 -2.79
N ASP A 80 -7.56 5.53 -3.38
CA ASP A 80 -6.69 4.38 -3.14
C ASP A 80 -5.66 4.69 -2.04
N GLU A 81 -5.27 3.66 -1.30
CA GLU A 81 -4.25 3.75 -0.26
C GLU A 81 -2.88 3.36 -0.80
N TYR A 82 -1.86 4.15 -0.43
CA TYR A 82 -0.46 3.96 -0.81
C TYR A 82 0.42 4.05 0.42
N TYR A 83 1.60 3.46 0.32
CA TYR A 83 2.63 3.64 1.34
C TYR A 83 3.92 4.17 0.71
N PHE A 84 4.44 5.23 1.29
CA PHE A 84 5.72 5.82 0.92
C PHE A 84 6.71 5.58 2.07
N ASP A 85 7.84 4.97 1.74
CA ASP A 85 8.87 4.63 2.71
C ASP A 85 9.23 5.83 3.60
N THR A 86 9.29 5.62 4.90
CA THR A 86 9.42 6.70 5.88
C THR A 86 10.81 7.35 5.92
N GLU A 87 11.83 6.71 5.34
CA GLU A 87 13.19 7.23 5.28
C GLU A 87 13.47 7.89 3.93
N THR A 88 13.08 7.23 2.84
CA THR A 88 13.41 7.65 1.48
C THR A 88 12.28 8.43 0.80
N GLY A 89 11.04 8.24 1.21
CA GLY A 89 9.84 8.76 0.55
C GLY A 89 9.45 8.03 -0.75
N ALA A 90 10.15 6.95 -1.10
CA ALA A 90 9.84 6.16 -2.29
C ALA A 90 8.55 5.37 -2.09
N MET A 91 7.71 5.30 -3.12
CA MET A 91 6.49 4.49 -3.13
C MET A 91 6.85 3.01 -2.98
N VAL A 92 6.19 2.33 -2.07
CA VAL A 92 6.35 0.89 -1.86
C VAL A 92 5.39 0.13 -2.77
N THR A 93 5.85 -1.00 -3.31
CA THR A 93 5.07 -1.99 -4.05
C THR A 93 5.35 -3.38 -3.49
N GLY A 94 4.46 -4.35 -3.78
CA GLY A 94 4.62 -5.71 -3.28
C GLY A 94 4.34 -5.84 -1.78
N GLU A 95 5.04 -6.76 -1.13
CA GLU A 95 4.86 -7.07 0.30
C GLU A 95 5.68 -6.13 1.18
N VAL A 96 5.07 -5.66 2.26
CA VAL A 96 5.75 -4.91 3.32
C VAL A 96 5.31 -5.39 4.71
N GLU A 97 6.26 -5.60 5.61
CA GLU A 97 5.98 -5.90 7.01
C GLU A 97 6.11 -4.62 7.86
N ARG A 98 5.05 -4.29 8.59
CA ARG A 98 5.00 -3.15 9.51
C ARG A 98 4.32 -3.55 10.82
N ASP A 99 4.93 -3.26 11.93
CA ASP A 99 4.40 -3.55 13.27
C ASP A 99 3.96 -5.02 13.47
N GLY A 100 4.70 -5.97 12.84
CA GLY A 100 4.43 -7.40 12.89
C GLY A 100 3.24 -7.85 12.05
N ARG A 101 2.76 -7.04 11.13
CA ARG A 101 1.71 -7.36 10.16
C ARG A 101 2.20 -7.19 8.73
N TYR A 102 1.66 -8.00 7.83
CA TYR A 102 1.95 -7.93 6.41
C TYR A 102 0.86 -7.15 5.68
N TYR A 103 1.31 -6.27 4.77
CA TYR A 103 0.49 -5.47 3.87
C TYR A 103 0.95 -5.73 2.44
N TYR A 104 0.04 -5.66 1.49
CA TYR A 104 0.34 -5.97 0.10
C TYR A 104 -0.12 -4.83 -0.79
N TYR A 105 0.79 -4.36 -1.62
CA TYR A 105 0.58 -3.28 -2.59
C TYR A 105 0.77 -3.82 -3.99
N ASP A 106 -0.05 -3.40 -4.92
CA ASP A 106 0.04 -3.78 -6.32
C ASP A 106 1.40 -3.40 -6.92
N ASP A 107 2.03 -4.32 -7.64
CA ASP A 107 3.40 -4.15 -8.14
C ASP A 107 3.53 -3.07 -9.22
N GLU A 108 2.45 -2.76 -9.93
CA GLU A 108 2.45 -1.78 -11.03
C GLU A 108 1.99 -0.40 -10.56
N THR A 109 0.91 -0.35 -9.81
CA THR A 109 0.27 0.90 -9.38
C THR A 109 0.74 1.40 -8.03
N GLY A 110 1.19 0.50 -7.15
CA GLY A 110 1.53 0.76 -5.76
C GLY A 110 0.30 0.97 -4.87
N ALA A 111 -0.91 0.78 -5.37
CA ALA A 111 -2.11 0.84 -4.56
C ALA A 111 -2.20 -0.38 -3.63
N MET A 112 -2.67 -0.19 -2.41
CA MET A 112 -2.90 -1.30 -1.48
C MET A 112 -3.96 -2.24 -2.04
N LEU A 113 -3.69 -3.53 -2.04
CA LEU A 113 -4.63 -4.55 -2.50
C LEU A 113 -5.88 -4.58 -1.59
N GLY A 114 -7.01 -4.97 -2.14
CA GLY A 114 -8.21 -5.23 -1.37
C GLY A 114 -7.97 -6.29 -0.28
N LEU A 115 -8.74 -6.22 0.83
CA LEU A 115 -8.53 -7.10 1.98
C LEU A 115 -8.52 -8.59 1.59
N GLY A 116 -9.44 -9.02 0.73
CA GLY A 116 -9.50 -10.42 0.30
C GLY A 116 -8.26 -10.87 -0.47
N GLU A 117 -7.75 -10.02 -1.36
CA GLU A 117 -6.51 -10.29 -2.10
C GLU A 117 -5.29 -10.33 -1.17
N GLN A 118 -5.24 -9.44 -0.17
CA GLN A 118 -4.19 -9.47 0.84
C GLN A 118 -4.23 -10.76 1.67
N ILE A 119 -5.43 -11.25 2.05
CA ILE A 119 -5.62 -12.52 2.75
C ILE A 119 -5.06 -13.68 1.91
N VAL A 120 -5.36 -13.71 0.61
CA VAL A 120 -4.84 -14.73 -0.31
C VAL A 120 -3.32 -14.66 -0.39
N LYS A 121 -2.75 -13.48 -0.63
CA LYS A 121 -1.29 -13.28 -0.68
C LYS A 121 -0.58 -13.75 0.59
N TYR A 122 -1.15 -13.43 1.75
CA TYR A 122 -0.59 -13.89 3.01
C TYR A 122 -0.72 -15.41 3.20
N ALA A 123 -1.85 -15.99 2.82
CA ALA A 123 -2.09 -17.43 2.89
C ALA A 123 -1.10 -18.21 2.02
N GLU A 124 -0.75 -17.72 0.83
CA GLU A 124 0.20 -18.35 -0.10
C GLU A 124 1.60 -18.56 0.52
N LYS A 125 2.00 -17.75 1.49
CA LYS A 125 3.30 -17.90 2.21
C LYS A 125 3.43 -19.23 2.95
N PHE A 126 2.31 -19.87 3.28
CA PHE A 126 2.27 -21.11 4.06
C PHE A 126 2.02 -22.36 3.20
N LEU A 127 2.07 -22.24 1.87
CA LEU A 127 1.97 -23.38 0.98
C LEU A 127 3.09 -24.38 1.27
N GLY A 128 2.70 -25.66 1.40
CA GLY A 128 3.63 -26.73 1.76
C GLY A 128 3.82 -26.95 3.25
N THR A 129 3.24 -26.11 4.13
CA THR A 129 3.20 -26.39 5.57
C THR A 129 2.42 -27.69 5.83
N PRO A 130 2.96 -28.64 6.64
CA PRO A 130 2.29 -29.91 6.89
C PRO A 130 0.92 -29.76 7.55
N TYR A 131 -0.03 -30.61 7.14
CA TYR A 131 -1.29 -30.73 7.85
C TYR A 131 -1.08 -31.46 9.18
N THR A 132 -1.46 -30.83 10.27
CA THR A 132 -1.39 -31.37 11.63
C THR A 132 -2.72 -31.18 12.32
N TRP A 133 -3.37 -32.28 12.76
CA TRP A 133 -4.63 -32.17 13.48
C TRP A 133 -4.48 -31.35 14.77
N GLY A 134 -5.31 -30.30 14.90
CA GLY A 134 -5.21 -29.35 16.01
C GLY A 134 -4.11 -28.29 15.84
N GLY A 135 -3.35 -28.32 14.74
CA GLY A 135 -2.27 -27.36 14.47
C GLY A 135 -2.78 -25.95 14.15
N THR A 136 -2.02 -24.96 14.63
CA THR A 136 -2.39 -23.52 14.54
C THR A 136 -1.23 -22.60 14.18
N SER A 137 -0.06 -23.15 13.82
CA SER A 137 1.11 -22.33 13.51
C SER A 137 1.93 -22.94 12.37
N PRO A 138 2.72 -22.14 11.63
CA PRO A 138 3.60 -22.63 10.59
C PRO A 138 4.68 -23.60 11.13
N ASP A 139 5.11 -23.43 12.37
CA ASP A 139 6.17 -24.23 12.99
C ASP A 139 5.68 -25.66 13.34
N THR A 140 4.42 -25.82 13.70
CA THR A 140 3.85 -27.09 14.14
C THR A 140 2.93 -27.74 13.10
N GLY A 141 2.63 -27.04 12.03
CA GLY A 141 1.63 -27.39 11.04
C GLY A 141 0.25 -26.82 11.35
N PHE A 142 -0.65 -26.95 10.39
CA PHE A 142 -2.02 -26.45 10.49
C PHE A 142 -3.06 -27.56 10.32
N ASP A 143 -4.19 -27.46 11.02
CA ASP A 143 -5.44 -28.03 10.48
C ASP A 143 -6.21 -26.94 9.70
N CYS A 144 -7.31 -27.31 9.07
CA CYS A 144 -8.04 -26.38 8.18
C CYS A 144 -8.47 -25.07 8.86
N SER A 145 -9.06 -25.16 10.06
CA SER A 145 -9.53 -23.99 10.80
C SER A 145 -8.42 -23.26 11.57
N GLY A 146 -7.35 -23.95 11.93
CA GLY A 146 -6.15 -23.31 12.49
C GLY A 146 -5.41 -22.48 11.45
N PHE A 147 -5.37 -22.95 10.19
CA PHE A 147 -4.82 -22.20 9.07
C PHE A 147 -5.61 -20.91 8.81
N THR A 148 -6.92 -21.00 8.63
CA THR A 148 -7.75 -19.80 8.41
C THR A 148 -7.67 -18.83 9.59
N GLN A 149 -7.73 -19.32 10.83
CA GLN A 149 -7.56 -18.52 12.03
C GLN A 149 -6.23 -17.76 12.04
N TYR A 150 -5.14 -18.43 11.71
CA TYR A 150 -3.80 -17.83 11.67
C TYR A 150 -3.70 -16.76 10.58
N VAL A 151 -4.17 -17.04 9.37
CA VAL A 151 -4.12 -16.10 8.25
C VAL A 151 -4.94 -14.84 8.55
N TYR A 152 -6.19 -15.00 8.99
CA TYR A 152 -7.07 -13.86 9.24
C TYR A 152 -6.62 -13.00 10.42
N SER A 153 -5.93 -13.60 11.42
CA SER A 153 -5.39 -12.86 12.56
C SER A 153 -4.37 -11.79 12.18
N ASN A 154 -3.61 -12.00 11.07
CA ASN A 154 -2.70 -10.97 10.52
C ASN A 154 -3.45 -9.67 10.17
N PHE A 155 -4.71 -9.77 9.78
CA PHE A 155 -5.57 -8.65 9.39
C PHE A 155 -6.48 -8.16 10.52
N GLY A 156 -6.26 -8.65 11.75
CA GLY A 156 -7.05 -8.27 12.92
C GLY A 156 -8.44 -8.89 12.96
N ILE A 157 -8.66 -9.96 12.20
CA ILE A 157 -9.92 -10.72 12.16
C ILE A 157 -9.76 -11.98 13.00
N ASP A 158 -10.47 -12.05 14.12
CA ASP A 158 -10.46 -13.19 15.01
C ASP A 158 -11.51 -14.21 14.59
N LEU A 159 -11.06 -15.36 14.10
CA LEU A 159 -11.93 -16.48 13.75
C LEU A 159 -11.99 -17.49 14.90
N ASP A 160 -13.14 -18.16 15.05
CA ASP A 160 -13.31 -19.27 16.00
C ASP A 160 -12.39 -20.45 15.67
N ARG A 161 -12.07 -21.29 16.67
CA ARG A 161 -11.11 -22.38 16.49
C ARG A 161 -11.58 -23.49 15.55
N THR A 162 -12.87 -23.74 15.42
CA THR A 162 -13.37 -24.87 14.63
C THR A 162 -14.05 -24.44 13.34
N SER A 163 -13.91 -25.24 12.27
CA SER A 163 -14.55 -24.97 10.99
C SER A 163 -16.07 -24.78 11.09
N SER A 164 -16.73 -25.54 11.96
CA SER A 164 -18.17 -25.40 12.18
C SER A 164 -18.57 -24.12 12.91
N ALA A 165 -17.68 -23.54 13.73
CA ALA A 165 -17.90 -22.25 14.38
C ALA A 165 -17.61 -21.09 13.40
N GLN A 166 -16.51 -21.17 12.65
CA GLN A 166 -16.16 -20.19 11.60
C GLN A 166 -17.27 -20.03 10.58
N ARG A 167 -17.90 -21.14 10.14
CA ARG A 167 -19.06 -21.12 9.24
C ARG A 167 -20.23 -20.24 9.73
N ARG A 168 -20.31 -19.96 11.03
CA ARG A 168 -21.38 -19.14 11.63
C ARG A 168 -20.97 -17.72 11.98
N GLN A 169 -19.72 -17.37 11.76
CA GLN A 169 -19.20 -16.02 12.10
C GLN A 169 -19.42 -14.98 11.00
N GLY A 170 -19.33 -15.39 9.75
CA GLY A 170 -19.51 -14.50 8.60
C GLY A 170 -20.95 -14.43 8.11
N GLU A 171 -21.16 -13.61 7.09
CA GLU A 171 -22.37 -13.57 6.31
C GLU A 171 -22.25 -14.56 5.15
N ALA A 172 -23.35 -15.27 4.84
CA ALA A 172 -23.37 -16.16 3.68
C ALA A 172 -23.50 -15.33 2.40
N VAL A 173 -22.64 -15.64 1.43
CA VAL A 173 -22.69 -15.07 0.08
C VAL A 173 -23.13 -16.14 -0.92
N ASP A 174 -23.76 -15.73 -2.01
CA ASP A 174 -24.10 -16.63 -3.10
C ASP A 174 -22.83 -17.05 -3.88
N GLU A 175 -22.87 -18.21 -4.53
CA GLU A 175 -21.73 -18.77 -5.25
C GLU A 175 -21.23 -17.83 -6.37
N ASP A 176 -22.12 -17.07 -6.99
CA ASP A 176 -21.80 -16.11 -8.04
C ASP A 176 -21.12 -14.82 -7.49
N ASP A 177 -21.24 -14.56 -6.19
CA ASP A 177 -20.74 -13.35 -5.52
C ASP A 177 -19.46 -13.62 -4.68
N ILE A 178 -19.00 -14.89 -4.64
CA ILE A 178 -17.80 -15.25 -3.86
C ILE A 178 -16.55 -14.53 -4.37
N MET A 179 -15.80 -13.94 -3.46
CA MET A 179 -14.60 -13.17 -3.76
C MET A 179 -13.34 -13.82 -3.14
N PRO A 180 -12.14 -13.59 -3.74
CA PRO A 180 -10.89 -13.99 -3.11
C PRO A 180 -10.83 -13.53 -1.64
N GLY A 181 -10.38 -14.43 -0.76
CA GLY A 181 -10.35 -14.17 0.68
C GLY A 181 -11.61 -14.60 1.43
N ASP A 182 -12.69 -15.02 0.75
CA ASP A 182 -13.86 -15.58 1.42
C ASP A 182 -13.60 -17.00 1.95
N LEU A 183 -14.33 -17.39 3.00
CA LEU A 183 -14.26 -18.74 3.55
C LEU A 183 -15.24 -19.69 2.83
N VAL A 184 -14.70 -20.74 2.27
CA VAL A 184 -15.50 -21.84 1.74
C VAL A 184 -15.64 -22.94 2.79
N CYS A 185 -16.88 -23.17 3.25
CA CYS A 185 -17.16 -24.06 4.36
C CYS A 185 -17.86 -25.36 3.90
N TYR A 186 -17.21 -26.48 4.15
CA TYR A 186 -17.75 -27.83 3.94
C TYR A 186 -18.14 -28.50 5.26
N SER A 187 -18.68 -29.72 5.19
CA SER A 187 -18.90 -30.50 6.40
C SER A 187 -17.56 -30.93 7.01
N GLY A 188 -17.21 -30.36 8.16
CA GLY A 188 -15.97 -30.65 8.87
C GLY A 188 -14.71 -30.06 8.30
N HIS A 189 -14.81 -29.15 7.31
CA HIS A 189 -13.67 -28.50 6.69
C HIS A 189 -13.94 -27.04 6.35
N VAL A 190 -12.89 -26.23 6.26
CA VAL A 190 -12.92 -24.84 5.81
C VAL A 190 -11.69 -24.55 4.96
N ALA A 191 -11.85 -23.73 3.95
CA ALA A 191 -10.77 -23.27 3.07
C ALA A 191 -10.91 -21.75 2.79
N ILE A 192 -9.89 -21.15 2.24
CA ILE A 192 -9.92 -19.77 1.72
C ILE A 192 -10.09 -19.85 0.21
N TYR A 193 -11.06 -19.12 -0.33
CA TYR A 193 -11.24 -19.00 -1.77
C TYR A 193 -10.16 -18.08 -2.35
N VAL A 194 -9.45 -18.55 -3.35
CA VAL A 194 -8.34 -17.81 -3.97
C VAL A 194 -8.68 -17.23 -5.35
N GLY A 195 -9.93 -17.40 -5.78
CA GLY A 195 -10.38 -16.97 -7.11
C GLY A 195 -10.37 -18.11 -8.14
N ASN A 196 -10.93 -17.82 -9.33
CA ASN A 196 -10.92 -18.73 -10.49
C ASN A 196 -11.48 -20.15 -10.20
N GLY A 197 -12.40 -20.28 -9.28
CA GLY A 197 -13.03 -21.56 -8.88
C GLY A 197 -12.14 -22.44 -7.99
N GLN A 198 -11.13 -21.89 -7.34
CA GLN A 198 -10.19 -22.59 -6.45
C GLN A 198 -10.25 -22.09 -5.01
#